data_d5f791eab516cfd4a09a844ef547441b
#
_entry.id   d5f791eab516cfd4a09a844ef547441b
#
_cell.length_a   1.000
_cell.length_b   1.000
_cell.length_c   1.000
_cell.angle_alpha   90.00
_cell.angle_beta   90.00
_cell.angle_gamma   90.00
#
_symmetry.space_group_name_H-M   'P 1'
#
loop_
_entity.id
_entity.type
_entity.pdbx_description
1 polymer ?
#
loop_
_entity_poly.entity_id
_entity_poly.type
_entity_poly.pdbx_seq_one_letter_code
_entity_poly.pdbx_strand_id
1 'polypeptide(L)' 'MIQYEYMLIKMEPVVMDADSIEDLLNEKGLEGFRLSSIQKLWTQDDYGQSLQRNFLVLEKACEEEL' A
#
# COMPACT_ATOMS: atom_id res chain seq x y z
N MET A 1 -5.73 20.01 12.49
CA MET A 1 -4.47 19.52 11.88
C MET A 1 -4.78 18.33 11.01
N ILE A 2 -4.22 18.29 9.79
CA ILE A 2 -4.42 17.15 8.89
C ILE A 2 -3.30 16.15 9.13
N GLN A 3 -3.69 14.92 9.39
CA GLN A 3 -2.77 13.79 9.50
C GLN A 3 -3.04 12.81 8.38
N TYR A 4 -2.05 11.99 8.07
CA TYR A 4 -2.20 10.97 7.05
C TYR A 4 -2.01 9.59 7.66
N GLU A 5 -2.88 8.68 7.29
CA GLU A 5 -2.68 7.25 7.53
C GLU A 5 -2.06 6.64 6.28
N TYR A 6 -1.16 5.71 6.48
CA TYR A 6 -0.52 5.00 5.38
C TYR A 6 -0.83 3.52 5.46
N MET A 7 -1.00 2.92 4.28
CA MET A 7 -1.20 1.48 4.16
C MET A 7 -0.19 0.96 3.14
N LEU A 8 0.55 -0.07 3.52
CA LEU A 8 1.45 -0.75 2.62
C LEU A 8 0.82 -2.05 2.16
N ILE A 9 0.71 -2.23 0.85
CA ILE A 9 0.17 -3.45 0.28
C ILE A 9 1.26 -4.13 -0.52
N LYS A 10 1.60 -5.35 -0.10
CA LYS A 10 2.63 -6.15 -0.74
C LYS A 10 2.11 -6.68 -2.07
N MET A 11 2.89 -6.47 -3.12
CA MET A 11 2.49 -6.86 -4.48
C MET A 11 2.80 -8.32 -4.81
N GLU A 12 3.56 -8.99 -3.98
CA GLU A 12 3.97 -10.38 -4.18
C GLU A 12 3.45 -11.30 -3.09
N PRO A 13 3.40 -12.62 -3.28
CA PRO A 13 3.97 -13.38 -4.40
C PRO A 13 3.08 -13.43 -5.64
N VAL A 14 1.90 -12.86 -5.59
CA VAL A 14 0.99 -12.86 -6.72
C VAL A 14 1.39 -11.76 -7.69
N VAL A 15 1.51 -12.10 -8.96
CA VAL A 15 1.72 -11.09 -9.99
C VAL A 15 0.45 -10.29 -10.11
N MET A 16 0.51 -9.01 -9.73
CA MET A 16 -0.62 -8.11 -9.89
C MET A 16 -0.57 -7.49 -11.27
N ASP A 17 -1.57 -7.80 -12.09
CA ASP A 17 -1.74 -7.15 -13.36
C ASP A 17 -2.46 -5.81 -13.20
N ALA A 18 -2.59 -5.07 -14.27
CA ALA A 18 -3.20 -3.74 -14.23
C ALA A 18 -4.64 -3.78 -13.73
N ASP A 19 -5.39 -4.79 -14.13
CA ASP A 19 -6.80 -4.91 -13.75
C ASP A 19 -6.94 -5.19 -12.25
N SER A 20 -6.10 -6.07 -11.71
CA SER A 20 -6.11 -6.39 -10.28
C SER A 20 -5.73 -5.17 -9.43
N ILE A 21 -4.73 -4.40 -9.88
CA ILE A 21 -4.31 -3.19 -9.19
C ILE A 21 -5.42 -2.14 -9.24
N GLU A 22 -6.07 -1.98 -10.37
CA GLU A 22 -7.18 -1.05 -10.53
C GLU A 22 -8.32 -1.39 -9.58
N ASP A 23 -8.71 -2.66 -9.52
CA ASP A 23 -9.76 -3.12 -8.62
C ASP A 23 -9.40 -2.86 -7.16
N LEU A 24 -8.15 -3.14 -6.79
CA LEU A 24 -7.67 -2.90 -5.43
C LEU A 24 -7.70 -1.42 -5.07
N LEU A 25 -7.24 -0.56 -5.98
CA LEU A 25 -7.23 0.89 -5.76
C LEU A 25 -8.64 1.45 -5.65
N ASN A 26 -9.57 0.94 -6.46
CA ASN A 26 -10.97 1.35 -6.38
C ASN A 26 -11.60 0.92 -5.06
N GLU A 27 -11.30 -0.30 -4.59
CA GLU A 27 -11.78 -0.78 -3.30
C GLU A 27 -11.25 0.10 -2.16
N LYS A 28 -9.94 0.37 -2.17
CA LYS A 28 -9.33 1.20 -1.12
C LYS A 28 -9.76 2.66 -1.23
N GLY A 29 -10.07 3.12 -2.43
CA GLY A 29 -10.62 4.46 -2.65
C GLY A 29 -11.95 4.67 -1.94
N LEU A 30 -12.77 3.63 -1.83
CA LEU A 30 -14.03 3.71 -1.07
C LEU A 30 -13.79 3.94 0.42
N GLU A 31 -12.62 3.53 0.93
CA GLU A 31 -12.22 3.77 2.30
C GLU A 31 -11.49 5.10 2.47
N GLY A 32 -11.29 5.85 1.40
CA GLY A 32 -10.63 7.15 1.42
C GLY A 32 -9.14 7.12 1.15
N PHE A 33 -8.60 5.96 0.80
CA PHE A 33 -7.18 5.84 0.47
C PHE A 33 -6.91 6.18 -0.98
N ARG A 34 -5.74 6.74 -1.24
CA ARG A 34 -5.26 6.99 -2.59
C ARG A 34 -3.82 6.49 -2.72
N LEU A 35 -3.43 6.17 -3.94
CA LEU A 35 -2.07 5.73 -4.21
C LEU A 35 -1.11 6.93 -4.06
N SER A 36 -0.13 6.76 -3.18
CA SER A 36 0.94 7.76 -3.00
C SER A 36 2.13 7.41 -3.87
N SER A 37 2.59 6.15 -3.81
CA SER A 37 3.75 5.71 -4.58
C SER A 37 3.80 4.20 -4.65
N ILE A 38 4.70 3.69 -5.51
CA ILE A 38 5.07 2.28 -5.55
C ILE A 38 6.53 2.23 -5.20
N GLN A 39 6.91 1.47 -4.17
CA GLN A 39 8.27 1.43 -3.69
C GLN A 39 8.76 0.01 -3.49
N LYS A 40 10.05 -0.16 -3.68
CA LYS A 40 10.73 -1.42 -3.39
C LYS A 40 11.33 -1.29 -1.99
N LEU A 41 10.85 -2.11 -1.06
CA LEU A 41 11.25 -2.05 0.34
C LEU A 41 11.84 -3.38 0.77
N TRP A 42 12.70 -3.32 1.79
CA TRP A 42 13.25 -4.52 2.41
C TRP A 42 12.21 -5.11 3.36
N THR A 43 12.10 -6.42 3.30
CA THR A 43 11.24 -7.19 4.20
C THR A 43 11.91 -8.53 4.49
N GLN A 44 11.37 -9.31 5.40
CA GLN A 44 11.89 -10.64 5.71
C GLN A 44 10.89 -11.69 5.28
N ASP A 45 11.42 -12.81 4.78
CA ASP A 45 10.59 -13.97 4.45
C ASP A 45 10.33 -14.80 5.73
N ASP A 46 9.64 -15.93 5.56
CA ASP A 46 9.29 -16.81 6.68
C ASP A 46 10.52 -17.45 7.35
N TYR A 47 11.66 -17.42 6.65
CA TYR A 47 12.93 -17.98 7.14
C TYR A 47 13.85 -16.91 7.70
N GLY A 48 13.38 -15.67 7.80
CA GLY A 48 14.16 -14.56 8.33
C GLY A 48 15.17 -13.96 7.36
N GLN A 49 15.15 -14.36 6.11
CA GLN A 49 16.05 -13.79 5.10
C GLN A 49 15.51 -12.45 4.60
N SER A 50 16.41 -11.49 4.48
CA SER A 50 16.05 -10.17 3.95
C SER A 50 15.97 -10.22 2.44
N LEU A 51 14.89 -9.65 1.90
CA LEU A 51 14.70 -9.54 0.46
C LEU A 51 13.92 -8.28 0.15
N GLN A 52 13.97 -7.85 -1.10
CA GLN A 52 13.23 -6.68 -1.56
C GLN A 52 11.94 -7.10 -2.23
N ARG A 53 10.87 -6.40 -1.88
CA ARG A 53 9.54 -6.59 -2.46
C ARG A 53 8.96 -5.26 -2.88
N ASN A 54 8.10 -5.28 -3.88
CA ASN A 54 7.38 -4.09 -4.30
C ASN A 54 6.13 -3.91 -3.44
N PHE A 55 5.90 -2.68 -3.01
CA PHE A 55 4.74 -2.31 -2.21
C PHE A 55 4.00 -1.15 -2.85
N LEU A 56 2.69 -1.22 -2.81
CA LEU A 56 1.85 -0.06 -3.05
C LEU A 56 1.76 0.73 -1.75
N VAL A 57 2.10 2.00 -1.80
CA VAL A 57 1.96 2.88 -0.65
C VAL A 57 0.72 3.72 -0.85
N LEU A 58 -0.27 3.50 -0.01
CA LEU A 58 -1.52 4.25 -0.03
C LEU A 58 -1.55 5.22 1.12
N GLU A 59 -2.22 6.35 0.91
CA GLU A 59 -2.39 7.33 1.98
C GLU A 59 -3.85 7.78 2.07
N LYS A 60 -4.24 8.15 3.26
CA LYS A 60 -5.56 8.66 3.55
C LYS A 60 -5.42 9.86 4.46
N ALA A 61 -6.02 10.98 4.06
CA ALA A 61 -6.03 12.16 4.89
C ALA A 61 -7.06 11.99 6.01
N CYS A 62 -6.61 12.22 7.24
CA CYS A 62 -7.46 12.19 8.41
C CYS A 62 -7.40 13.56 9.08
N GLU A 63 -8.56 14.15 9.32
CA GLU A 63 -8.62 15.42 10.05
C GLU A 63 -8.89 15.13 11.52
N GLU A 64 -7.96 15.58 12.38
CA GLU A 64 -8.18 15.49 13.81
C GLU A 64 -8.88 16.73 14.29
N GLU A 65 -10.00 16.52 14.97
CA GLU A 65 -10.64 17.57 15.73
C GLU A 65 -9.94 17.72 17.09
N LEU A 66 -9.51 18.91 17.36
CA LEU A 66 -8.90 19.24 18.65
C LEU A 66 -9.98 19.73 19.61
#